data_5fe9b168ab23e318ccbaddb7253ab5f9
#
_entry.id   5fe9b168ab23e318ccbaddb7253ab5f9
#
_cell.length_a   1.000
_cell.length_b   1.000
_cell.length_c   1.000
_cell.angle_alpha   90.00
_cell.angle_beta   90.00
_cell.angle_gamma   90.00
#
_symmetry.space_group_name_H-M   'P 1'
#
loop_
_entity.id
_entity.type
_entity.pdbx_description
1 polymer ?
#
loop_
_entity_poly.entity_id
_entity_poly.type
_entity_poly.pdbx_seq_one_letter_code
_entity_poly.pdbx_strand_id
1 'polypeptide(L)'
;MTTDQIHSKLATIIADKVDSHIAPEQVTLDSRLREDLGIDSLAVAEMLYEIEEVFGATLEVSDPQTLLTVRDAVNAIALELRLPVAN
;
A
#
# COMPACT_ATOMS: atom_id res chain seq x y z
N MET A 1 1.98 -7.19 14.73
CA MET A 1 1.57 -6.02 13.93
C MET A 1 0.08 -6.14 13.60
N THR A 2 -0.63 -5.04 13.62
CA THR A 2 -2.07 -4.99 13.28
C THR A 2 -2.26 -4.39 11.89
N THR A 3 -3.46 -4.54 11.32
CA THR A 3 -3.76 -3.90 10.03
C THR A 3 -3.69 -2.38 10.13
N ASP A 4 -4.01 -1.79 11.29
CA ASP A 4 -3.86 -0.35 11.49
C ASP A 4 -2.40 0.07 11.42
N GLN A 5 -1.50 -0.72 11.97
CA GLN A 5 -0.06 -0.44 11.89
C GLN A 5 0.45 -0.61 10.46
N ILE A 6 -0.04 -1.62 9.74
CA ILE A 6 0.29 -1.81 8.32
C ILE A 6 -0.18 -0.59 7.53
N HIS A 7 -1.41 -0.17 7.75
CA HIS A 7 -1.96 1.00 7.07
C HIS A 7 -1.12 2.25 7.34
N SER A 8 -0.76 2.48 8.60
CA SER A 8 0.02 3.65 8.98
C SER A 8 1.38 3.69 8.30
N LYS A 9 2.08 2.56 8.29
CA LYS A 9 3.39 2.45 7.62
C LYS A 9 3.27 2.57 6.11
N LEU A 10 2.27 1.91 5.53
CA LEU A 10 2.03 1.95 4.10
C LEU A 10 1.64 3.36 3.66
N ALA A 11 0.84 4.07 4.46
CA ALA A 11 0.47 5.45 4.17
C ALA A 11 1.70 6.36 4.06
N THR A 12 2.70 6.14 4.91
CA THR A 12 3.96 6.89 4.84
C THR A 12 4.70 6.58 3.54
N ILE A 13 4.77 5.31 3.17
CA ILE A 13 5.41 4.91 1.90
C ILE A 13 4.69 5.55 0.71
N ILE A 14 3.36 5.49 0.70
CA ILE A 14 2.55 6.04 -0.39
C ILE A 14 2.70 7.56 -0.47
N ALA A 15 2.62 8.25 0.65
CA ALA A 15 2.74 9.71 0.67
C ALA A 15 4.07 10.17 0.08
N ASP A 16 5.13 9.38 0.27
CA ASP A 16 6.45 9.66 -0.26
C ASP A 16 6.51 9.50 -1.80
N LYS A 17 5.61 8.72 -2.38
CA LYS A 17 5.55 8.46 -3.82
C LYS A 17 4.64 9.42 -4.57
N VAL A 18 3.82 10.19 -3.86
CA VAL A 18 2.82 11.09 -4.48
C VAL A 18 3.38 12.50 -4.59
N ASP A 19 3.31 13.07 -5.79
CA ASP A 19 3.84 14.41 -6.05
C ASP A 19 2.99 15.54 -5.46
N SER A 20 1.79 15.24 -5.00
CA SER A 20 0.82 16.26 -4.58
C SER A 20 0.93 16.68 -3.12
N HIS A 21 2.00 16.34 -2.44
CA HIS A 21 2.26 16.77 -1.05
C HIS A 21 1.13 16.42 -0.08
N ILE A 22 0.58 15.22 -0.18
CA ILE A 22 -0.43 14.77 0.78
C ILE A 22 0.24 14.25 2.06
N ALA A 23 -0.45 14.44 3.19
CA ALA A 23 0.01 13.87 4.45
C ALA A 23 -0.37 12.38 4.53
N PRO A 24 0.40 11.55 5.25
CA PRO A 24 0.04 10.15 5.42
C PRO A 24 -1.38 9.95 5.96
N GLU A 25 -1.84 10.87 6.79
CA GLU A 25 -3.21 10.82 7.37
C GLU A 25 -4.30 10.93 6.31
N GLN A 26 -3.98 11.47 5.15
CA GLN A 26 -4.94 11.61 4.04
C GLN A 26 -5.03 10.35 3.19
N VAL A 27 -4.15 9.38 3.41
CA VAL A 27 -4.15 8.10 2.71
C VAL A 27 -5.06 7.15 3.47
N THR A 28 -6.29 7.00 3.00
CA THR A 28 -7.28 6.15 3.66
C THR A 28 -7.34 4.78 2.99
N LEU A 29 -7.96 3.81 3.66
CA LEU A 29 -8.13 2.47 3.09
C LEU A 29 -8.92 2.50 1.78
N ASP A 30 -9.84 3.43 1.64
CA ASP A 30 -10.68 3.55 0.46
C ASP A 30 -10.05 4.38 -0.66
N SER A 31 -8.87 4.98 -0.42
CA SER A 31 -8.17 5.74 -1.45
C SER A 31 -7.80 4.82 -2.61
N ARG A 32 -8.14 5.22 -3.82
CA ARG A 32 -7.78 4.48 -5.03
C ARG A 32 -6.38 4.91 -5.45
N LEU A 33 -5.53 3.92 -5.68
CA LEU A 33 -4.11 4.18 -5.92
C LEU A 33 -3.89 5.04 -7.16
N ARG A 34 -4.60 4.77 -8.25
CA ARG A 34 -4.45 5.53 -9.50
C ARG A 34 -5.30 6.79 -9.51
N GLU A 35 -6.60 6.64 -9.27
CA GLU A 35 -7.55 7.75 -9.45
C GLU A 35 -7.43 8.80 -8.38
N ASP A 36 -7.23 8.39 -7.13
CA ASP A 36 -7.18 9.31 -5.99
C ASP A 36 -5.77 9.78 -5.66
N LEU A 37 -4.79 8.88 -5.81
CA LEU A 37 -3.41 9.15 -5.40
C LEU A 37 -2.46 9.34 -6.57
N GLY A 38 -2.89 9.05 -7.79
CA GLY A 38 -2.07 9.26 -8.98
C GLY A 38 -0.87 8.32 -9.08
N ILE A 39 -0.94 7.15 -8.45
CA ILE A 39 0.17 6.19 -8.45
C ILE A 39 0.10 5.36 -9.73
N ASP A 40 1.11 5.47 -10.58
CA ASP A 40 1.20 4.70 -11.83
C ASP A 40 1.90 3.35 -11.61
N SER A 41 2.07 2.59 -12.69
CA SER A 41 2.65 1.25 -12.62
C SER A 41 4.07 1.24 -12.09
N LEU A 42 4.87 2.25 -12.44
CA LEU A 42 6.24 2.35 -11.95
C LEU A 42 6.25 2.62 -10.45
N ALA A 43 5.40 3.55 -10.01
CA ALA A 43 5.31 3.87 -8.59
C ALA A 43 4.79 2.68 -7.78
N VAL A 44 3.88 1.88 -8.34
CA VAL A 44 3.43 0.64 -7.69
C VAL A 44 4.59 -0.33 -7.53
N ALA A 45 5.42 -0.49 -8.56
CA ALA A 45 6.59 -1.39 -8.47
C ALA A 45 7.56 -0.92 -7.38
N GLU A 46 7.82 0.39 -7.31
CA GLU A 46 8.68 0.95 -6.27
C GLU A 46 8.08 0.77 -4.89
N MET A 47 6.76 0.93 -4.77
CA MET A 47 6.03 0.71 -3.52
C MET A 47 6.17 -0.74 -3.04
N LEU A 48 6.03 -1.70 -3.96
CA LEU A 48 6.17 -3.12 -3.63
C LEU A 48 7.57 -3.44 -3.11
N TYR A 49 8.59 -2.83 -3.70
CA TYR A 49 9.96 -2.98 -3.24
C TYR A 49 10.14 -2.45 -1.81
N GLU A 50 9.61 -1.28 -1.53
CA GLU A 50 9.70 -0.70 -0.18
C GLU A 50 8.91 -1.50 0.84
N ILE A 51 7.76 -2.05 0.45
CA ILE A 51 6.98 -2.93 1.31
C ILE A 51 7.81 -4.14 1.72
N GLU A 52 8.53 -4.74 0.78
CA GLU A 52 9.40 -5.87 1.10
C GLU A 52 10.44 -5.48 2.14
N GLU A 53 11.05 -4.30 2.00
CA GLU A 53 12.08 -3.85 2.94
C GLU A 53 11.51 -3.50 4.30
N VAL A 54 10.36 -2.83 4.35
CA VAL A 54 9.78 -2.34 5.60
C VAL A 54 9.09 -3.46 6.39
N PHE A 55 8.36 -4.32 5.69
CA PHE A 55 7.55 -5.36 6.34
C PHE A 55 8.21 -6.74 6.32
N GLY A 56 9.24 -6.93 5.53
CA GLY A 56 9.82 -8.25 5.32
C GLY A 56 8.90 -9.20 4.58
N ALA A 57 7.93 -8.65 3.85
CA ALA A 57 6.94 -9.43 3.12
C ALA A 57 7.10 -9.21 1.62
N THR A 58 7.32 -10.30 0.88
CA THR A 58 7.39 -10.24 -0.58
C THR A 58 5.99 -10.45 -1.14
N LEU A 59 5.44 -9.42 -1.78
CA LEU A 59 4.13 -9.53 -2.41
C LEU A 59 4.29 -10.00 -3.85
N GLU A 60 3.78 -11.18 -4.14
CA GLU A 60 3.76 -11.69 -5.51
C GLU A 60 2.52 -11.17 -6.21
N VAL A 61 2.67 -10.05 -6.89
CA VAL A 61 1.58 -9.44 -7.65
C VAL A 61 1.87 -9.68 -9.13
N SER A 62 1.14 -10.62 -9.72
CA SER A 62 1.30 -10.95 -11.14
C SER A 62 0.78 -9.84 -12.05
N ASP A 63 -0.18 -9.05 -11.57
CA ASP A 63 -0.71 -7.91 -12.28
C ASP A 63 -0.89 -6.75 -11.30
N PRO A 64 -0.04 -5.70 -11.37
CA PRO A 64 -0.17 -4.54 -10.48
C PRO A 64 -1.52 -3.85 -10.55
N GLN A 65 -2.26 -4.02 -11.64
CA GLN A 65 -3.57 -3.41 -11.80
C GLN A 65 -4.62 -4.02 -10.87
N THR A 66 -4.35 -5.18 -10.27
CA THR A 66 -5.27 -5.77 -9.30
C THR A 66 -5.21 -5.07 -7.94
N LEU A 67 -4.17 -4.28 -7.68
CA LEU A 67 -4.09 -3.46 -6.49
C LEU A 67 -4.80 -2.13 -6.78
N LEU A 68 -6.09 -2.07 -6.50
CA LEU A 68 -6.91 -0.90 -6.83
C LEU A 68 -6.93 0.14 -5.73
N THR A 69 -6.98 -0.30 -4.47
CA THR A 69 -7.10 0.60 -3.31
C THR A 69 -5.99 0.34 -2.30
N VAL A 70 -5.84 1.27 -1.37
CA VAL A 70 -4.94 1.10 -0.23
C VAL A 70 -5.32 -0.14 0.58
N ARG A 71 -6.63 -0.39 0.74
CA ARG A 71 -7.11 -1.60 1.44
C ARG A 71 -6.58 -2.88 0.78
N ASP A 72 -6.58 -2.94 -0.55
CA ASP A 72 -6.04 -4.10 -1.27
C ASP A 72 -4.58 -4.36 -0.90
N ALA A 73 -3.78 -3.31 -0.85
CA ALA A 73 -2.37 -3.43 -0.49
C ALA A 73 -2.19 -3.83 0.97
N VAL A 74 -2.95 -3.22 1.88
CA VAL A 74 -2.91 -3.56 3.30
C VAL A 74 -3.27 -5.03 3.50
N ASN A 75 -4.32 -5.50 2.85
CA ASN A 75 -4.76 -6.89 2.97
C ASN A 75 -3.74 -7.86 2.38
N ALA A 76 -3.09 -7.50 1.27
CA ALA A 76 -2.04 -8.33 0.70
C ALA A 76 -0.87 -8.49 1.67
N ILE A 77 -0.46 -7.40 2.32
CA ILE A 77 0.60 -7.45 3.33
C ILE A 77 0.15 -8.30 4.52
N ALA A 78 -1.07 -8.08 5.00
CA ALA A 78 -1.60 -8.83 6.14
C ALA A 78 -1.62 -10.33 5.86
N LEU A 79 -2.02 -10.74 4.66
CA LEU A 79 -2.03 -12.14 4.27
C LEU A 79 -0.63 -12.74 4.26
N GLU A 80 0.35 -12.00 3.76
CA GLU A 80 1.75 -12.46 3.76
C GLU A 80 2.29 -12.59 5.19
N LEU A 81 1.89 -11.72 6.08
CA LEU A 81 2.28 -11.77 7.49
C LEU A 81 1.38 -12.67 8.33
N ARG A 82 0.38 -13.29 7.72
CA ARG A 82 -0.60 -14.19 8.37
C ARG A 82 -1.37 -13.47 9.47
N LEU A 83 -1.77 -12.24 9.20
CA LEU A 83 -2.56 -11.41 10.11
C LEU A 83 -4.01 -11.34 9.63
N PRO A 84 -4.96 -11.01 10.53
CA PRO A 84 -6.35 -10.77 10.11
C PRO A 84 -6.41 -9.63 9.09
N VAL A 85 -7.24 -9.78 8.06
CA VAL A 85 -7.37 -8.76 7.03
C VAL A 85 -8.31 -7.64 7.47
N ALA A 86 -8.17 -6.46 6.84
CA ALA A 86 -9.08 -5.34 7.08
C ALA A 86 -10.41 -5.59 6.37
N ASN A 87 -11.49 -5.22 7.03
CA ASN A 87 -12.84 -5.33 6.47
C ASN A 87 -13.26 -4.09 5.70
#